data_578cb215ed6e8443a28895a32afbeaae
#
_entry.id   578cb215ed6e8443a28895a32afbeaae
#
_cell.length_a   1.000
_cell.length_b   1.000
_cell.length_c   1.000
_cell.angle_alpha   90.00
_cell.angle_beta   90.00
_cell.angle_gamma   90.00
#
_symmetry.space_group_name_H-M   'P 1'
#
loop_
_entity.id
_entity.type
_entity.pdbx_description
1 polymer ?
#
loop_
_entity_poly.entity_id
_entity_poly.type
_entity_poly.pdbx_seq_one_letter_code
_entity_poly.pdbx_strand_id
1 'polypeptide(L)'
;REVDLPCEDARERRMKAQTGEFNVWYGRSATQPGELSYHERKPAPTRCVAAFDCGTTKADALTDTTENTSVYWCLHFARGRCTYGSACEYIHRLPTGLDDAKRKDLMYDIFGRSKHAMEKADNSGAGSYLRDVRTLFIYYAGSVPEHWGSDRMEREIRKDFGEWGPIEAVDVKHDRTFCFVRYKFRASAEFAKEA
;
A
#
# COMPACT_ATOMS: atom_id res chain seq x y z
N ARG A 1 14.26 -9.42 -0.02
CA ARG A 1 14.89 -10.44 -0.91
C ARG A 1 13.86 -10.78 -1.96
N GLU A 2 14.07 -10.28 -3.17
CA GLU A 2 13.38 -10.83 -4.33
C GLU A 2 13.70 -12.33 -4.37
N VAL A 3 12.67 -13.13 -4.19
CA VAL A 3 12.76 -14.53 -4.54
C VAL A 3 12.63 -14.54 -6.05
N ASP A 4 13.74 -14.71 -6.78
CA ASP A 4 13.75 -14.97 -8.21
C ASP A 4 12.99 -16.27 -8.48
N LEU A 5 11.67 -16.16 -8.60
CA LEU A 5 10.86 -17.25 -9.11
C LEU A 5 10.99 -17.25 -10.63
N PRO A 6 11.26 -18.41 -11.26
CA PRO A 6 11.38 -18.51 -12.71
C PRO A 6 10.16 -17.87 -13.41
N CYS A 7 10.42 -17.15 -14.49
CA CYS A 7 9.38 -16.44 -15.26
C CYS A 7 8.25 -17.37 -15.77
N GLU A 8 8.52 -18.65 -15.91
CA GLU A 8 7.55 -19.68 -16.31
C GLU A 8 6.47 -19.91 -15.26
N ASP A 9 6.81 -19.91 -13.96
CA ASP A 9 5.83 -20.09 -12.89
C ASP A 9 4.83 -18.93 -12.78
N ALA A 10 5.29 -17.71 -13.06
CA ALA A 10 4.43 -16.53 -13.05
C ALA A 10 3.42 -16.56 -14.22
N ARG A 11 3.85 -17.05 -15.39
CA ARG A 11 3.02 -17.19 -16.58
C ARG A 11 1.98 -18.31 -16.42
N GLU A 12 2.37 -19.41 -15.82
CA GLU A 12 1.49 -20.55 -15.55
C GLU A 12 0.42 -20.22 -14.51
N ARG A 13 0.79 -19.50 -13.45
CA ARG A 13 -0.15 -18.97 -12.44
C ARG A 13 -1.15 -17.98 -13.05
N ARG A 14 -0.71 -17.15 -13.98
CA ARG A 14 -1.56 -16.21 -14.71
C ARG A 14 -2.56 -16.92 -15.61
N MET A 15 -2.15 -17.99 -16.30
CA MET A 15 -3.05 -18.81 -17.10
C MET A 15 -4.09 -19.55 -16.25
N LYS A 16 -3.70 -20.06 -15.08
CA LYS A 16 -4.63 -20.68 -14.12
C LYS A 16 -5.65 -19.68 -13.56
N ALA A 17 -5.25 -18.42 -13.34
CA ALA A 17 -6.17 -17.36 -12.89
C ALA A 17 -7.20 -16.94 -13.96
N GLN A 18 -6.91 -17.20 -15.25
CA GLN A 18 -7.80 -16.85 -16.36
C GLN A 18 -8.86 -17.92 -16.66
N THR A 19 -8.75 -19.13 -16.12
CA THR A 19 -9.67 -20.26 -16.39
C THR A 19 -10.81 -20.38 -15.39
N GLY A 20 -10.89 -19.52 -14.37
CA GLY A 20 -11.99 -19.47 -13.42
C GLY A 20 -13.24 -18.75 -13.98
N GLU A 21 -14.43 -19.06 -13.45
CA GLU A 21 -15.64 -18.30 -13.77
C GLU A 21 -15.45 -16.83 -13.43
N PHE A 22 -15.64 -15.97 -14.43
CA PHE A 22 -15.56 -14.54 -14.26
C PHE A 22 -16.84 -14.00 -13.61
N ASN A 23 -16.71 -13.40 -12.44
CA ASN A 23 -17.84 -12.77 -11.77
C ASN A 23 -18.03 -11.35 -12.33
N VAL A 24 -19.02 -11.21 -13.22
CA VAL A 24 -19.34 -9.95 -13.92
C VAL A 24 -19.70 -8.82 -12.96
N TRP A 25 -20.33 -9.13 -11.80
CA TRP A 25 -20.76 -8.15 -10.82
C TRP A 25 -19.59 -7.52 -10.04
N TYR A 26 -18.53 -8.27 -9.85
CA TYR A 26 -17.35 -7.82 -9.12
C TYR A 26 -16.14 -7.56 -10.02
N GLY A 27 -16.27 -7.77 -11.33
CA GLY A 27 -15.21 -7.55 -12.30
C GLY A 27 -13.95 -8.42 -12.08
N ARG A 28 -14.11 -9.62 -11.50
CA ARG A 28 -12.98 -10.51 -11.19
C ARG A 28 -13.35 -11.97 -11.43
N SER A 29 -12.35 -12.78 -11.77
CA SER A 29 -12.51 -14.24 -11.87
C SER A 29 -12.72 -14.87 -10.48
N ALA A 30 -13.60 -15.84 -10.39
CA ALA A 30 -13.74 -16.64 -9.19
C ALA A 30 -12.45 -17.45 -8.97
N THR A 31 -12.00 -17.52 -7.72
CA THR A 31 -10.85 -18.35 -7.35
C THR A 31 -11.17 -19.81 -7.62
N GLN A 32 -10.28 -20.52 -8.31
CA GLN A 32 -10.48 -21.96 -8.52
C GLN A 32 -10.43 -22.73 -7.20
N PRO A 33 -11.18 -23.85 -7.08
CA PRO A 33 -11.05 -24.76 -5.93
C PRO A 33 -9.59 -25.23 -5.81
N GLY A 34 -8.93 -24.90 -4.70
CA GLY A 34 -7.51 -25.19 -4.43
C GLY A 34 -6.55 -24.01 -4.55
N GLU A 35 -6.94 -22.85 -5.10
CA GLU A 35 -6.21 -21.61 -4.90
C GLU A 35 -6.53 -21.04 -3.51
N LEU A 36 -5.46 -20.74 -2.75
CA LEU A 36 -5.61 -20.07 -1.45
C LEU A 36 -6.37 -18.75 -1.66
N SER A 37 -7.50 -18.61 -0.98
CA SER A 37 -8.20 -17.32 -0.90
C SER A 37 -7.23 -16.22 -0.48
N TYR A 38 -7.50 -14.98 -0.87
CA TYR A 38 -6.74 -13.80 -0.42
C TYR A 38 -6.52 -13.78 1.11
N HIS A 39 -7.50 -14.28 1.86
CA HIS A 39 -7.44 -14.40 3.33
C HIS A 39 -6.57 -15.55 3.84
N GLU A 40 -6.32 -16.57 3.01
CA GLU A 40 -5.51 -17.75 3.37
C GLU A 40 -4.03 -17.60 2.99
N ARG A 41 -3.67 -16.53 2.27
CA ARG A 41 -2.27 -16.21 1.99
C ARG A 41 -1.57 -15.88 3.30
N LYS A 42 -0.58 -16.68 3.64
CA LYS A 42 0.25 -16.41 4.83
C LYS A 42 0.78 -14.99 4.75
N PRO A 43 0.67 -14.20 5.83
CA PRO A 43 1.32 -12.91 5.87
C PRO A 43 2.82 -13.07 5.61
N ALA A 44 3.46 -12.07 5.01
CA ALA A 44 4.90 -12.07 4.89
C ALA A 44 5.54 -12.16 6.28
N PRO A 45 6.64 -12.91 6.45
CA PRO A 45 7.33 -13.00 7.74
C PRO A 45 7.95 -11.68 8.16
N THR A 46 8.17 -10.79 7.20
CA THR A 46 8.74 -9.45 7.39
C THR A 46 7.88 -8.42 6.67
N ARG A 47 7.86 -7.19 7.20
CA ARG A 47 7.28 -6.05 6.47
C ARG A 47 8.13 -5.69 5.24
N CYS A 48 7.55 -4.97 4.29
CA CYS A 48 8.31 -4.35 3.21
C CYS A 48 9.37 -3.40 3.81
N VAL A 49 10.60 -3.51 3.33
CA VAL A 49 11.71 -2.61 3.67
C VAL A 49 12.12 -1.89 2.39
N ALA A 50 11.69 -0.63 2.25
CA ALA A 50 11.82 0.11 1.00
C ALA A 50 13.24 0.18 0.46
N ALA A 51 14.25 0.26 1.34
CA ALA A 51 15.66 0.33 0.95
C ALA A 51 16.17 -0.93 0.22
N PHE A 52 15.53 -2.09 0.43
CA PHE A 52 15.97 -3.37 -0.12
C PHE A 52 14.97 -3.98 -1.11
N ASP A 53 13.69 -3.67 -0.93
CA ASP A 53 12.61 -4.34 -1.67
C ASP A 53 12.15 -3.52 -2.89
N CYS A 54 12.51 -2.22 -2.97
CA CYS A 54 12.20 -1.39 -4.13
C CYS A 54 12.99 -1.84 -5.36
N GLY A 55 12.31 -1.91 -6.49
CA GLY A 55 12.93 -2.28 -7.76
C GLY A 55 12.09 -1.84 -8.96
N THR A 56 12.65 -1.96 -10.15
CA THR A 56 11.95 -1.67 -11.41
C THR A 56 11.05 -2.85 -11.79
N THR A 57 9.88 -2.54 -12.31
CA THR A 57 8.89 -3.51 -12.77
C THR A 57 8.49 -3.22 -14.22
N LYS A 58 7.67 -4.08 -14.81
CA LYS A 58 7.08 -3.81 -16.14
C LYS A 58 6.26 -2.52 -16.16
N ALA A 59 5.71 -2.11 -15.01
CA ALA A 59 4.94 -0.89 -14.88
C ALA A 59 5.79 0.36 -15.11
N ASP A 60 7.07 0.33 -14.76
CA ASP A 60 7.96 1.49 -14.90
C ASP A 60 8.17 1.86 -16.37
N ALA A 61 8.25 0.88 -17.26
CA ALA A 61 8.33 1.11 -18.70
C ALA A 61 7.08 1.83 -19.27
N LEU A 62 5.92 1.70 -18.61
CA LEU A 62 4.68 2.36 -19.01
C LEU A 62 4.56 3.77 -18.42
N THR A 63 5.28 4.06 -17.34
CA THR A 63 5.28 5.40 -16.69
C THR A 63 6.12 6.41 -17.45
N ASP A 64 7.11 5.97 -18.20
CA ASP A 64 7.97 6.84 -19.03
C ASP A 64 7.23 7.43 -20.24
N THR A 65 6.15 6.80 -20.71
CA THR A 65 5.24 7.36 -21.71
C THR A 65 4.28 8.36 -21.05
N THR A 66 4.74 9.48 -20.79
CA THR A 66 4.35 10.84 -20.36
C THR A 66 2.90 11.16 -19.97
N GLU A 67 1.90 10.39 -20.24
CA GLU A 67 0.50 10.74 -19.94
C GLU A 67 -0.30 9.62 -19.23
N ASN A 68 0.32 8.50 -18.93
CA ASN A 68 -0.41 7.35 -18.41
C ASN A 68 -0.58 7.42 -16.89
N THR A 69 -1.61 8.14 -16.44
CA THR A 69 -2.05 8.16 -15.03
C THR A 69 -2.65 6.83 -14.56
N SER A 70 -2.74 5.84 -15.44
CA SER A 70 -3.36 4.53 -15.19
C SER A 70 -2.43 3.51 -14.56
N VAL A 71 -1.17 3.84 -14.31
CA VAL A 71 -0.22 2.92 -13.67
C VAL A 71 -0.28 3.09 -12.16
N TYR A 72 -0.59 2.01 -11.46
CA TYR A 72 -0.79 1.99 -10.02
C TYR A 72 0.34 1.28 -9.28
N TRP A 73 0.45 1.51 -7.96
CA TRP A 73 1.35 0.80 -7.08
C TRP A 73 0.85 -0.59 -6.75
N CYS A 74 1.77 -1.50 -6.52
CA CYS A 74 1.44 -2.86 -6.13
C CYS A 74 1.03 -2.91 -4.65
N LEU A 75 -0.24 -3.22 -4.39
CA LEU A 75 -0.73 -3.39 -3.03
C LEU A 75 -0.02 -4.56 -2.31
N HIS A 76 0.29 -5.63 -3.05
CA HIS A 76 1.00 -6.78 -2.49
C HIS A 76 2.46 -6.46 -2.16
N PHE A 77 3.09 -5.57 -2.92
CA PHE A 77 4.43 -5.05 -2.62
C PHE A 77 4.41 -4.24 -1.33
N ALA A 78 3.51 -3.27 -1.21
CA ALA A 78 3.37 -2.47 0.01
C ALA A 78 3.22 -3.36 1.25
N ARG A 79 2.49 -4.46 1.14
CA ARG A 79 2.30 -5.46 2.20
C ARG A 79 3.41 -6.51 2.32
N GLY A 80 4.54 -6.35 1.62
CA GLY A 80 5.68 -7.27 1.68
C GLY A 80 5.44 -8.67 1.10
N ARG A 81 4.48 -8.86 0.19
CA ARG A 81 4.09 -10.20 -0.30
C ARG A 81 3.86 -10.31 -1.81
N CYS A 82 4.43 -9.41 -2.61
CA CYS A 82 4.40 -9.57 -4.05
C CYS A 82 5.40 -10.64 -4.48
N THR A 83 4.92 -11.63 -5.24
CA THR A 83 5.73 -12.75 -5.74
C THR A 83 6.15 -12.59 -7.19
N TYR A 84 5.76 -11.48 -7.85
CA TYR A 84 6.04 -11.26 -9.28
C TYR A 84 7.36 -10.54 -9.54
N GLY A 85 7.98 -9.91 -8.52
CA GLY A 85 9.25 -9.18 -8.66
C GLY A 85 9.20 -8.20 -9.82
N SER A 86 10.24 -8.19 -10.66
CA SER A 86 10.35 -7.34 -11.85
C SER A 86 9.29 -7.61 -12.93
N ALA A 87 8.65 -8.77 -12.93
CA ALA A 87 7.56 -9.11 -13.85
C ALA A 87 6.20 -8.52 -13.45
N CYS A 88 6.10 -7.83 -12.30
CA CYS A 88 4.87 -7.22 -11.83
C CYS A 88 4.38 -6.12 -12.79
N GLU A 89 3.06 -6.04 -12.97
CA GLU A 89 2.40 -5.00 -13.78
C GLU A 89 2.12 -3.73 -12.99
N TYR A 90 2.52 -3.68 -11.71
CA TYR A 90 2.34 -2.57 -10.79
C TYR A 90 3.70 -2.08 -10.28
N ILE A 91 3.77 -0.84 -9.85
CA ILE A 91 4.99 -0.18 -9.40
C ILE A 91 5.45 -0.75 -8.06
N HIS A 92 6.77 -1.03 -7.93
CA HIS A 92 7.45 -1.49 -6.73
C HIS A 92 8.46 -0.47 -6.20
N ARG A 93 8.06 0.77 -6.04
CA ARG A 93 8.85 1.84 -5.42
C ARG A 93 8.00 2.72 -4.54
N LEU A 94 8.64 3.52 -3.71
CA LEU A 94 7.92 4.52 -2.92
C LEU A 94 7.35 5.62 -3.82
N PRO A 95 6.16 6.14 -3.49
CA PRO A 95 5.61 7.30 -4.17
C PRO A 95 6.41 8.57 -3.85
N THR A 96 6.60 9.40 -4.85
CA THR A 96 7.29 10.68 -4.77
C THR A 96 6.32 11.85 -4.84
N GLY A 97 6.82 13.08 -4.55
CA GLY A 97 6.00 14.29 -4.72
C GLY A 97 5.58 14.55 -6.17
N LEU A 98 6.36 14.05 -7.15
CA LEU A 98 5.99 14.15 -8.56
C LEU A 98 4.82 13.22 -8.91
N ASP A 99 4.80 12.03 -8.31
CA ASP A 99 3.70 11.08 -8.49
C ASP A 99 2.40 11.64 -7.89
N ASP A 100 2.50 12.27 -6.72
CA ASP A 100 1.36 12.93 -6.07
C ASP A 100 0.81 14.09 -6.91
N ALA A 101 1.70 14.91 -7.48
CA ALA A 101 1.33 16.03 -8.33
C ALA A 101 0.65 15.59 -9.66
N LYS A 102 1.04 14.45 -10.21
CA LYS A 102 0.41 13.87 -11.41
C LYS A 102 -0.97 13.30 -11.12
N ARG A 103 -1.22 12.80 -9.90
CA ARG A 103 -2.46 12.14 -9.48
C ARG A 103 -3.45 13.11 -8.82
N LYS A 104 -3.98 14.04 -9.59
CA LYS A 104 -4.98 14.99 -9.12
C LYS A 104 -6.37 14.36 -8.91
N ASP A 105 -6.61 13.20 -9.52
CA ASP A 105 -7.86 12.49 -9.35
C ASP A 105 -7.96 11.88 -7.94
N LEU A 106 -8.96 12.31 -7.20
CA LEU A 106 -9.25 11.81 -5.85
C LEU A 106 -10.14 10.57 -5.83
N MET A 107 -10.70 10.18 -6.97
CA MET A 107 -11.61 9.03 -7.09
C MET A 107 -10.94 7.69 -6.80
N TYR A 108 -9.64 7.61 -7.04
CA TYR A 108 -8.85 6.41 -6.82
C TYR A 108 -7.68 6.67 -5.87
N ASP A 109 -7.30 5.65 -5.11
CA ASP A 109 -6.05 5.66 -4.37
C ASP A 109 -4.86 5.28 -5.27
N ILE A 110 -3.65 5.31 -4.71
CA ILE A 110 -2.44 4.95 -5.48
C ILE A 110 -2.41 3.49 -5.94
N PHE A 111 -3.21 2.61 -5.35
CA PHE A 111 -3.34 1.20 -5.71
C PHE A 111 -4.45 0.94 -6.73
N GLY A 112 -5.15 1.97 -7.18
CA GLY A 112 -6.26 1.87 -8.14
C GLY A 112 -7.59 1.43 -7.51
N ARG A 113 -7.72 1.49 -6.18
CA ARG A 113 -8.99 1.20 -5.50
C ARG A 113 -9.89 2.42 -5.51
N SER A 114 -11.16 2.23 -5.88
CA SER A 114 -12.16 3.29 -5.84
C SER A 114 -12.40 3.77 -4.41
N LYS A 115 -12.40 5.08 -4.23
CA LYS A 115 -12.81 5.76 -3.00
C LYS A 115 -14.30 6.01 -3.00
N HIS A 116 -14.88 6.21 -1.84
CA HIS A 116 -16.30 6.49 -1.68
C HIS A 116 -16.53 7.97 -1.35
N ALA A 117 -17.77 8.46 -1.52
CA ALA A 117 -18.10 9.82 -1.13
C ALA A 117 -18.02 9.99 0.39
N MET A 118 -18.53 9.02 1.16
CA MET A 118 -18.47 9.02 2.62
C MET A 118 -17.46 7.99 3.11
N GLU A 119 -16.78 8.35 4.19
CA GLU A 119 -15.94 7.42 4.92
C GLU A 119 -16.80 6.34 5.57
N LYS A 120 -16.29 5.10 5.59
CA LYS A 120 -16.96 4.02 6.31
C LYS A 120 -16.83 4.24 7.81
N ALA A 121 -17.86 3.83 8.57
CA ALA A 121 -17.88 3.98 10.03
C ALA A 121 -16.69 3.28 10.74
N ASP A 122 -16.14 2.22 10.13
CA ASP A 122 -14.98 1.47 10.62
C ASP A 122 -13.64 2.01 10.11
N ASN A 123 -13.63 3.14 9.37
CA ASN A 123 -12.45 3.74 8.73
C ASN A 123 -11.67 2.78 7.81
N SER A 124 -12.30 1.70 7.35
CA SER A 124 -11.70 0.74 6.43
C SER A 124 -11.75 1.22 4.97
N GLY A 125 -11.05 0.50 4.09
CA GLY A 125 -11.05 0.76 2.65
C GLY A 125 -10.12 1.89 2.22
N ALA A 126 -10.38 2.44 1.03
CA ALA A 126 -9.51 3.45 0.40
C ALA A 126 -9.77 4.89 0.90
N GLY A 127 -10.79 5.10 1.72
CA GLY A 127 -11.17 6.42 2.23
C GLY A 127 -12.14 7.17 1.32
N SER A 128 -12.34 8.46 1.61
CA SER A 128 -13.24 9.34 0.86
C SER A 128 -12.50 10.10 -0.24
N TYR A 129 -13.18 10.35 -1.36
CA TYR A 129 -12.67 11.21 -2.43
C TYR A 129 -13.01 12.71 -2.21
N LEU A 130 -13.85 13.02 -1.21
CA LEU A 130 -14.24 14.42 -0.91
C LEU A 130 -13.12 15.16 -0.17
N ARG A 131 -12.11 14.49 0.32
CA ARG A 131 -11.02 15.07 1.11
C ARG A 131 -9.67 14.56 0.62
N ASP A 132 -8.68 15.44 0.60
CA ASP A 132 -7.27 15.06 0.45
C ASP A 132 -6.72 14.60 1.80
N VAL A 133 -6.97 13.34 2.12
CA VAL A 133 -6.58 12.75 3.42
C VAL A 133 -5.11 12.34 3.37
N ARG A 134 -4.29 13.03 4.17
CA ARG A 134 -2.84 12.78 4.32
C ARG A 134 -2.46 12.36 5.74
N THR A 135 -3.45 12.13 6.59
CA THR A 135 -3.23 11.82 8.01
C THR A 135 -3.66 10.39 8.30
N LEU A 136 -2.76 9.62 8.91
CA LEU A 136 -3.04 8.29 9.42
C LEU A 136 -3.38 8.36 10.91
N PHE A 137 -4.35 7.57 11.31
CA PHE A 137 -4.62 7.25 12.70
C PHE A 137 -3.94 5.93 13.06
N ILE A 138 -3.12 5.92 14.09
CA ILE A 138 -2.36 4.75 14.54
C ILE A 138 -2.73 4.46 16.00
N TYR A 139 -3.30 3.29 16.21
CA TYR A 139 -3.60 2.80 17.53
C TYR A 139 -2.54 1.79 17.98
N TYR A 140 -1.89 2.06 19.11
CA TYR A 140 -0.75 1.28 19.59
C TYR A 140 -0.93 0.68 20.99
N ALA A 141 -2.17 0.57 21.47
CA ALA A 141 -2.47 0.10 22.83
C ALA A 141 -1.65 -1.13 23.23
N GLY A 142 -0.96 -1.03 24.36
CA GLY A 142 -0.18 -2.11 24.96
C GLY A 142 1.13 -2.47 24.24
N SER A 143 1.39 -1.90 23.06
CA SER A 143 2.63 -2.18 22.30
C SER A 143 3.81 -1.29 22.71
N VAL A 144 3.53 -0.25 23.50
CA VAL A 144 4.53 0.74 23.91
C VAL A 144 4.78 0.64 25.38
N PRO A 145 6.05 0.62 25.82
CA PRO A 145 6.38 0.63 27.24
C PRO A 145 5.86 1.90 27.93
N GLU A 146 5.24 1.76 29.09
CA GLU A 146 4.64 2.87 29.85
C GLU A 146 5.63 4.00 30.18
N HIS A 147 6.92 3.67 30.29
CA HIS A 147 7.96 4.63 30.62
C HIS A 147 8.40 5.52 29.42
N TRP A 148 7.82 5.29 28.22
CA TRP A 148 8.11 6.14 27.07
C TRP A 148 7.31 7.43 27.14
N GLY A 149 8.03 8.57 27.26
CA GLY A 149 7.40 9.87 27.14
C GLY A 149 6.99 10.21 25.69
N SER A 150 6.17 11.23 25.55
CA SER A 150 5.63 11.69 24.26
C SER A 150 6.72 11.97 23.24
N ASP A 151 7.83 12.62 23.65
CA ASP A 151 8.94 12.98 22.77
C ASP A 151 9.70 11.76 22.22
N ARG A 152 9.82 10.70 23.02
CA ARG A 152 10.42 9.44 22.58
C ARG A 152 9.51 8.73 21.57
N MET A 153 8.23 8.70 21.88
CA MET A 153 7.21 8.15 20.98
C MET A 153 7.22 8.85 19.63
N GLU A 154 7.23 10.19 19.63
CA GLU A 154 7.28 10.95 18.38
C GLU A 154 8.51 10.61 17.54
N ARG A 155 9.68 10.47 18.17
CA ARG A 155 10.93 10.13 17.46
C ARG A 155 10.86 8.73 16.83
N GLU A 156 10.38 7.73 17.56
CA GLU A 156 10.25 6.36 17.02
C GLU A 156 9.20 6.30 15.90
N ILE A 157 8.06 6.97 16.08
CA ILE A 157 7.05 7.06 15.02
C ILE A 157 7.61 7.74 13.78
N ARG A 158 8.34 8.86 13.92
CA ARG A 158 8.99 9.54 12.78
C ARG A 158 10.03 8.67 12.09
N LYS A 159 10.76 7.85 12.84
CA LYS A 159 11.74 6.91 12.31
C LYS A 159 11.06 5.80 11.50
N ASP A 160 10.05 5.15 12.08
CA ASP A 160 9.40 3.98 11.47
C ASP A 160 8.51 4.38 10.29
N PHE A 161 7.71 5.44 10.44
CA PHE A 161 6.80 5.90 9.40
C PHE A 161 7.44 6.84 8.38
N GLY A 162 8.60 7.43 8.71
CA GLY A 162 9.39 8.26 7.80
C GLY A 162 9.97 7.49 6.61
N GLU A 163 10.07 6.17 6.73
CA GLU A 163 10.48 5.29 5.62
C GLU A 163 9.55 5.42 4.40
N TRP A 164 8.26 5.66 4.63
CA TRP A 164 7.23 5.70 3.57
C TRP A 164 7.07 7.07 2.92
N GLY A 165 7.75 8.07 3.42
CA GLY A 165 7.75 9.42 2.86
C GLY A 165 7.85 10.53 3.89
N PRO A 166 7.95 11.81 3.43
CA PRO A 166 8.15 12.93 4.32
C PRO A 166 6.94 13.18 5.22
N ILE A 167 7.17 13.20 6.53
CA ILE A 167 6.17 13.48 7.57
C ILE A 167 6.13 14.98 7.83
N GLU A 168 4.94 15.57 7.74
CA GLU A 168 4.67 16.97 8.06
C GLU A 168 4.52 17.18 9.57
N ALA A 169 3.69 16.35 10.22
CA ALA A 169 3.42 16.45 11.65
C ALA A 169 3.15 15.08 12.27
N VAL A 170 3.49 14.92 13.54
CA VAL A 170 3.10 13.79 14.40
C VAL A 170 2.45 14.37 15.65
N ASP A 171 1.28 13.85 16.00
CA ASP A 171 0.52 14.26 17.17
C ASP A 171 0.24 13.03 18.04
N VAL A 172 0.99 12.88 19.14
CA VAL A 172 0.89 11.74 20.03
C VAL A 172 -0.09 12.05 21.14
N LYS A 173 -1.14 11.25 21.26
CA LYS A 173 -2.12 11.28 22.37
C LYS A 173 -1.78 10.18 23.36
N HIS A 174 -0.77 10.46 24.18
CA HIS A 174 -0.21 9.47 25.11
C HIS A 174 -1.27 8.84 26.04
N ASP A 175 -2.16 9.66 26.57
CA ASP A 175 -3.23 9.22 27.49
C ASP A 175 -4.28 8.31 26.84
N ARG A 176 -4.35 8.32 25.51
CA ARG A 176 -5.35 7.60 24.72
C ARG A 176 -4.79 6.49 23.87
N THR A 177 -3.48 6.22 23.97
CA THR A 177 -2.78 5.12 23.28
C THR A 177 -2.92 5.14 21.75
N PHE A 178 -3.02 6.33 21.16
CA PHE A 178 -3.00 6.53 19.70
C PHE A 178 -2.24 7.77 19.31
N CYS A 179 -1.89 7.84 18.03
CA CYS A 179 -1.30 9.03 17.43
C CYS A 179 -1.84 9.30 16.03
N PHE A 180 -1.60 10.53 15.56
CA PHE A 180 -1.84 10.91 14.19
C PHE A 180 -0.50 11.21 13.52
N VAL A 181 -0.31 10.65 12.32
CA VAL A 181 0.85 10.92 11.47
C VAL A 181 0.37 11.57 10.18
N ARG A 182 0.78 12.82 9.96
CA ARG A 182 0.43 13.58 8.75
C ARG A 182 1.60 13.61 7.80
N TYR A 183 1.39 13.11 6.61
CA TYR A 183 2.36 13.14 5.52
C TYR A 183 2.25 14.42 4.70
N LYS A 184 3.36 14.81 4.08
CA LYS A 184 3.38 15.91 3.11
C LYS A 184 2.59 15.58 1.85
N PHE A 185 2.60 14.31 1.41
CA PHE A 185 1.94 13.82 0.21
C PHE A 185 0.87 12.78 0.55
N ARG A 186 -0.26 12.85 -0.17
CA ARG A 186 -1.36 11.89 -0.05
C ARG A 186 -0.89 10.48 -0.42
N ALA A 187 -0.14 10.37 -1.51
CA ALA A 187 0.37 9.10 -2.00
C ALA A 187 1.23 8.36 -0.96
N SER A 188 2.05 9.11 -0.19
CA SER A 188 2.83 8.53 0.91
C SER A 188 1.94 8.03 2.06
N ALA A 189 0.89 8.77 2.41
CA ALA A 189 -0.05 8.32 3.44
C ALA A 189 -0.82 7.07 3.02
N GLU A 190 -1.28 7.02 1.75
CA GLU A 190 -1.97 5.85 1.20
C GLU A 190 -1.06 4.61 1.17
N PHE A 191 0.22 4.79 0.82
CA PHE A 191 1.21 3.71 0.85
C PHE A 191 1.47 3.22 2.28
N ALA A 192 1.79 4.13 3.18
CA ALA A 192 2.08 3.82 4.58
C ALA A 192 0.92 3.16 5.33
N LYS A 193 -0.32 3.39 4.89
CA LYS A 193 -1.50 2.72 5.47
C LYS A 193 -1.49 1.21 5.20
N GLU A 194 -0.90 0.77 4.12
CA GLU A 194 -0.93 -0.63 3.68
C GLU A 194 0.39 -1.37 3.98
N ALA A 195 1.48 -0.63 4.19
CA ALA A 195 2.79 -1.14 4.56
C ALA A 195 2.88 -1.45 6.06
#